data_3947b47ff9b79c59a497f36a9c70629b
#
_entry.id   3947b47ff9b79c59a497f36a9c70629b
#
_cell.length_a   1.000
_cell.length_b   1.000
_cell.length_c   1.000
_cell.angle_alpha   90.00
_cell.angle_beta   90.00
_cell.angle_gamma   90.00
#
_symmetry.space_group_name_H-M   'P 1'
#
loop_
_entity.id
_entity.type
_entity.pdbx_description
1 polymer ?
#
loop_
_entity_poly.entity_id
_entity_poly.type
_entity_poly.pdbx_seq_one_letter_code
_entity_poly.pdbx_strand_id
1 'polypeptide(L)'
;LGQYNITLKRKPHYGVRAHGSEFDRRRCYMDYLVQSQKSLFADQRDQAEMLPRIGEVLLDMMIRQRIKFTEAAFQNIVIYLYVAFLRSGAGHLAAAKPGELAQVQAMPEYQAALMLADRLCQAGIEIAPEPAETMYIAIYIAGRRSLGEGYHPQSSPVVQENVNRLTTILLDCVQRVYNLNFRDNLNVRISLYNHIVTFNIRMKYGIQMENPILEEIKQNYPFAFAMAQRAMAEYEKFYSRPVPESETGYFAIILEMALESLKAQIEKKNILLVCMTGKASSRLLAFRFRNEFGVYIDRLDVCSMYEFERYDLSRVDYVFTTVPLQTATAVPIYQIGNFLDASDVPQVRRQLELGSVNFLKDYYRPDLFFPHVQGNTREEVIRQMCQLMGKVYPLPEGFCDSVLEREAMGGTDFGHLVAIPHPADNLVNENVVCVGILDKPVLWSVNKVQLVILVAIYDSASAQTQKFYQLTTALITDEVRVKRIISRRQYLHFMKLFQE
;
A
#
# COMPACT_ATOMS: atom_id res chain seq x y z
N LEU A 1 -14.25 6.97 -26.45
CA LEU A 1 -15.54 6.28 -26.58
C LEU A 1 -15.39 4.77 -26.32
N GLY A 2 -14.32 4.11 -26.77
CA GLY A 2 -14.09 2.68 -26.54
C GLY A 2 -14.10 2.29 -25.05
N GLN A 3 -13.55 3.09 -24.16
CA GLN A 3 -13.55 2.86 -22.70
C GLN A 3 -14.95 2.83 -22.07
N TYR A 4 -15.96 3.41 -22.76
CA TYR A 4 -17.37 3.38 -22.35
C TYR A 4 -18.19 2.33 -23.11
N ASN A 5 -17.59 1.39 -23.82
CA ASN A 5 -18.26 0.44 -24.69
C ASN A 5 -19.15 1.11 -25.76
N ILE A 6 -18.80 2.33 -26.16
CA ILE A 6 -19.52 3.08 -27.20
C ILE A 6 -18.75 2.91 -28.53
N THR A 7 -19.44 2.40 -29.55
CA THR A 7 -18.92 2.26 -30.92
C THR A 7 -19.60 3.25 -31.85
N LEU A 8 -18.81 3.79 -32.80
CA LEU A 8 -19.33 4.69 -33.82
C LEU A 8 -19.55 3.92 -35.12
N LYS A 9 -20.77 3.93 -35.61
CA LYS A 9 -21.10 3.42 -36.95
C LYS A 9 -21.33 4.58 -37.91
N ARG A 10 -20.55 4.63 -38.97
CA ARG A 10 -20.70 5.59 -40.06
C ARG A 10 -21.61 5.02 -41.14
N LYS A 11 -22.66 5.76 -41.50
CA LYS A 11 -23.48 5.44 -42.68
C LYS A 11 -23.28 6.53 -43.72
N PRO A 12 -22.93 6.16 -44.98
CA PRO A 12 -22.85 7.13 -46.08
C PRO A 12 -24.19 7.90 -46.18
N HIS A 13 -24.10 9.20 -46.31
CA HIS A 13 -25.22 10.16 -46.34
C HIS A 13 -26.06 10.30 -45.10
N TYR A 14 -25.84 9.54 -44.00
CA TYR A 14 -26.62 9.60 -42.74
C TYR A 14 -25.79 10.04 -41.54
N GLY A 15 -24.51 10.32 -41.74
CA GLY A 15 -23.62 10.76 -40.67
C GLY A 15 -23.09 9.61 -39.79
N VAL A 16 -22.78 9.94 -38.51
CA VAL A 16 -22.21 9.00 -37.53
C VAL A 16 -23.24 8.74 -36.43
N ARG A 17 -23.47 7.47 -36.16
CA ARG A 17 -24.35 7.03 -35.05
C ARG A 17 -23.55 6.32 -33.98
N ALA A 18 -23.70 6.76 -32.72
CA ALA A 18 -23.12 6.09 -31.55
C ALA A 18 -24.01 4.90 -31.12
N HIS A 19 -23.38 3.74 -30.93
CA HIS A 19 -24.03 2.53 -30.40
C HIS A 19 -23.41 2.19 -29.05
N GLY A 20 -24.22 1.99 -28.02
CA GLY A 20 -23.88 1.65 -26.65
C GLY A 20 -25.12 1.66 -25.79
N SER A 21 -25.06 1.10 -24.57
CA SER A 21 -26.17 1.19 -23.61
C SER A 21 -26.38 2.64 -23.17
N GLU A 22 -27.61 2.94 -22.71
CA GLU A 22 -27.88 4.30 -22.18
C GLU A 22 -27.02 4.58 -20.93
N PHE A 23 -26.75 3.59 -20.10
CA PHE A 23 -25.84 3.69 -18.97
C PHE A 23 -24.42 4.10 -19.41
N ASP A 24 -23.88 3.46 -20.44
CA ASP A 24 -22.55 3.78 -20.98
C ASP A 24 -22.49 5.20 -21.55
N ARG A 25 -23.57 5.64 -22.21
CA ARG A 25 -23.69 7.03 -22.71
C ARG A 25 -23.71 8.03 -21.57
N ARG A 26 -24.48 7.79 -20.50
CA ARG A 26 -24.54 8.69 -19.33
C ARG A 26 -23.19 8.79 -18.66
N ARG A 27 -22.45 7.70 -18.56
CA ARG A 27 -21.05 7.71 -18.05
C ARG A 27 -20.17 8.61 -18.91
N CYS A 28 -20.23 8.46 -20.22
CA CYS A 28 -19.47 9.29 -21.14
C CYS A 28 -19.84 10.79 -21.01
N TYR A 29 -21.12 11.11 -20.87
CA TYR A 29 -21.58 12.50 -20.66
C TYR A 29 -21.10 13.06 -19.30
N MET A 30 -21.18 12.26 -18.25
CA MET A 30 -20.73 12.66 -16.92
C MET A 30 -19.24 12.97 -16.89
N ASP A 31 -18.40 12.08 -17.42
CA ASP A 31 -16.96 12.27 -17.43
C ASP A 31 -16.55 13.47 -18.28
N TYR A 32 -17.27 13.71 -19.40
CA TYR A 32 -17.06 14.91 -20.20
C TYR A 32 -17.42 16.19 -19.43
N LEU A 33 -18.51 16.21 -18.66
CA LEU A 33 -18.90 17.36 -17.83
C LEU A 33 -17.87 17.64 -16.74
N VAL A 34 -17.39 16.59 -16.06
CA VAL A 34 -16.34 16.70 -15.04
C VAL A 34 -15.05 17.26 -15.60
N GLN A 35 -14.57 16.73 -16.72
CA GLN A 35 -13.27 17.11 -17.30
C GLN A 35 -13.29 18.47 -18.00
N SER A 36 -14.39 18.81 -18.67
CA SER A 36 -14.45 20.04 -19.50
C SER A 36 -14.83 21.29 -18.73
N GLN A 37 -15.38 21.16 -17.52
CA GLN A 37 -16.03 22.26 -16.78
C GLN A 37 -17.01 23.06 -17.63
N LYS A 38 -17.50 22.49 -18.73
CA LYS A 38 -18.38 23.11 -19.70
C LYS A 38 -19.76 22.49 -19.63
N SER A 39 -20.80 23.30 -19.83
CA SER A 39 -22.14 22.78 -20.04
C SER A 39 -22.22 22.03 -21.35
N LEU A 40 -22.69 20.77 -21.33
CA LEU A 40 -23.01 19.99 -22.55
C LEU A 40 -24.34 20.44 -23.19
N PHE A 41 -25.14 21.17 -22.45
CA PHE A 41 -26.50 21.54 -22.81
C PHE A 41 -26.61 23.06 -22.82
N ALA A 42 -27.42 23.59 -23.75
CA ALA A 42 -27.43 24.97 -24.12
C ALA A 42 -27.83 25.97 -23.02
N ASP A 43 -28.33 25.52 -21.88
CA ASP A 43 -28.79 26.41 -20.80
C ASP A 43 -27.91 26.25 -19.53
N GLN A 44 -26.94 27.17 -19.39
CA GLN A 44 -26.09 27.25 -18.19
C GLN A 44 -26.89 27.67 -16.94
N ARG A 45 -28.05 28.29 -17.09
CA ARG A 45 -28.89 28.74 -15.96
C ARG A 45 -29.56 27.56 -15.28
N ASP A 46 -30.14 26.62 -16.06
CA ASP A 46 -30.77 25.41 -15.52
C ASP A 46 -29.78 24.54 -14.78
N GLN A 47 -28.56 24.38 -15.30
CA GLN A 47 -27.50 23.63 -14.64
C GLN A 47 -27.10 24.27 -13.30
N ALA A 48 -26.94 25.60 -13.26
CA ALA A 48 -26.54 26.34 -12.06
C ALA A 48 -27.60 26.27 -10.95
N GLU A 49 -28.89 26.13 -11.31
CA GLU A 49 -29.98 25.99 -10.35
C GLU A 49 -30.22 24.54 -9.90
N MET A 50 -30.09 23.58 -10.83
CA MET A 50 -30.43 22.17 -10.56
C MET A 50 -29.39 21.42 -9.77
N LEU A 51 -28.09 21.64 -10.02
CA LEU A 51 -27.02 20.92 -9.32
C LEU A 51 -27.05 21.16 -7.80
N PRO A 52 -27.22 22.41 -7.28
CA PRO A 52 -27.35 22.60 -5.83
C PRO A 52 -28.57 21.89 -5.25
N ARG A 53 -29.72 21.93 -5.93
CA ARG A 53 -30.96 21.26 -5.46
C ARG A 53 -30.79 19.75 -5.39
N ILE A 54 -30.15 19.13 -6.39
CA ILE A 54 -29.82 17.69 -6.37
C ILE A 54 -28.87 17.42 -5.21
N GLY A 55 -27.87 18.28 -4.97
CA GLY A 55 -26.93 18.18 -3.87
C GLY A 55 -27.60 18.19 -2.49
N GLU A 56 -28.56 19.10 -2.27
CA GLU A 56 -29.33 19.19 -1.02
C GLU A 56 -30.15 17.92 -0.76
N VAL A 57 -30.81 17.38 -1.78
CA VAL A 57 -31.58 16.13 -1.66
C VAL A 57 -30.67 14.94 -1.40
N LEU A 58 -29.53 14.86 -2.08
CA LEU A 58 -28.52 13.82 -1.86
C LEU A 58 -27.95 13.88 -0.43
N LEU A 59 -27.64 15.08 0.07
CA LEU A 59 -27.12 15.29 1.42
C LEU A 59 -28.15 14.86 2.50
N ASP A 60 -29.43 15.21 2.35
CA ASP A 60 -30.49 14.75 3.27
C ASP A 60 -30.60 13.22 3.28
N MET A 61 -30.54 12.59 2.10
CA MET A 61 -30.53 11.12 1.99
C MET A 61 -29.31 10.51 2.69
N MET A 62 -28.10 11.07 2.50
CA MET A 62 -26.87 10.63 3.15
C MET A 62 -27.00 10.61 4.68
N ILE A 63 -27.54 11.69 5.24
CA ILE A 63 -27.74 11.83 6.70
C ILE A 63 -28.71 10.76 7.21
N ARG A 64 -29.85 10.58 6.53
CA ARG A 64 -30.90 9.63 6.93
C ARG A 64 -30.47 8.18 6.82
N GLN A 65 -29.74 7.85 5.74
CA GLN A 65 -29.28 6.48 5.47
C GLN A 65 -27.89 6.19 6.05
N ARG A 66 -27.27 7.15 6.75
CA ARG A 66 -25.91 7.06 7.29
C ARG A 66 -24.88 6.63 6.24
N ILE A 67 -25.07 7.04 4.99
CA ILE A 67 -24.15 6.81 3.90
C ILE A 67 -23.16 7.97 3.86
N LYS A 68 -21.85 7.65 3.70
CA LYS A 68 -20.80 8.66 3.58
C LYS A 68 -20.17 8.59 2.20
N PHE A 69 -19.85 9.75 1.64
CA PHE A 69 -19.08 9.91 0.42
C PHE A 69 -17.88 10.82 0.69
N THR A 70 -16.84 10.69 -0.13
CA THR A 70 -15.83 11.75 -0.25
C THR A 70 -16.45 12.92 -1.03
N GLU A 71 -15.85 14.12 -0.91
CA GLU A 71 -16.33 15.30 -1.66
C GLU A 71 -16.39 15.03 -3.17
N ALA A 72 -15.32 14.44 -3.73
CA ALA A 72 -15.29 14.08 -5.15
C ALA A 72 -16.37 13.06 -5.55
N ALA A 73 -16.65 12.07 -4.70
CA ALA A 73 -17.71 11.09 -4.93
C ALA A 73 -19.09 11.73 -4.89
N PHE A 74 -19.32 12.63 -3.93
CA PHE A 74 -20.56 13.39 -3.82
C PHE A 74 -20.84 14.19 -5.08
N GLN A 75 -19.89 15.00 -5.53
CA GLN A 75 -20.00 15.80 -6.75
C GLN A 75 -20.29 14.95 -7.98
N ASN A 76 -19.59 13.83 -8.10
CA ASN A 76 -19.80 12.90 -9.22
C ASN A 76 -21.22 12.26 -9.21
N ILE A 77 -21.79 11.98 -8.04
CA ILE A 77 -23.16 11.45 -7.93
C ILE A 77 -24.17 12.55 -8.30
N VAL A 78 -23.97 13.79 -7.84
CA VAL A 78 -24.81 14.94 -8.22
C VAL A 78 -24.83 15.10 -9.74
N ILE A 79 -23.67 15.07 -10.39
CA ILE A 79 -23.57 15.17 -11.86
C ILE A 79 -24.26 13.98 -12.54
N TYR A 80 -24.10 12.77 -12.02
CA TYR A 80 -24.77 11.60 -12.57
C TYR A 80 -26.30 11.72 -12.49
N LEU A 81 -26.84 12.16 -11.36
CA LEU A 81 -28.28 12.38 -11.17
C LEU A 81 -28.81 13.45 -12.13
N TYR A 82 -28.08 14.54 -12.32
CA TYR A 82 -28.40 15.56 -13.28
C TYR A 82 -28.46 15.03 -14.72
N VAL A 83 -27.45 14.25 -15.14
CA VAL A 83 -27.43 13.59 -16.45
C VAL A 83 -28.59 12.59 -16.59
N ALA A 84 -28.89 11.82 -15.53
CA ALA A 84 -30.03 10.90 -15.53
C ALA A 84 -31.34 11.61 -15.70
N PHE A 85 -31.57 12.75 -14.99
CA PHE A 85 -32.73 13.61 -15.13
C PHE A 85 -32.90 14.11 -16.57
N LEU A 86 -31.87 14.71 -17.14
CA LEU A 86 -31.93 15.25 -18.50
C LEU A 86 -32.18 14.17 -19.56
N ARG A 87 -31.52 13.01 -19.41
CA ARG A 87 -31.65 11.95 -20.39
C ARG A 87 -32.98 11.21 -20.30
N SER A 88 -33.47 10.93 -19.09
CA SER A 88 -34.79 10.31 -18.92
C SER A 88 -35.91 11.24 -19.36
N GLY A 89 -35.83 12.54 -19.04
CA GLY A 89 -36.78 13.55 -19.53
C GLY A 89 -36.83 13.69 -21.05
N ALA A 90 -35.72 13.40 -21.75
CA ALA A 90 -35.65 13.31 -23.22
C ALA A 90 -36.10 11.95 -23.78
N GLY A 91 -36.66 11.07 -22.95
CA GLY A 91 -37.12 9.72 -23.36
C GLY A 91 -36.02 8.68 -23.57
N HIS A 92 -34.81 8.95 -23.13
CA HIS A 92 -33.71 7.99 -23.17
C HIS A 92 -33.61 7.21 -21.86
N LEU A 93 -34.33 6.10 -21.78
CA LEU A 93 -34.42 5.26 -20.59
C LEU A 93 -33.29 4.24 -20.51
N ALA A 94 -32.80 4.02 -19.30
CA ALA A 94 -31.85 2.96 -19.00
C ALA A 94 -32.54 1.58 -19.04
N ALA A 95 -31.81 0.54 -19.44
CA ALA A 95 -32.30 -0.83 -19.49
C ALA A 95 -31.37 -1.74 -18.72
N ALA A 96 -31.92 -2.59 -17.84
CA ALA A 96 -31.17 -3.61 -17.11
C ALA A 96 -30.95 -4.85 -17.98
N LYS A 97 -29.82 -5.53 -17.77
CA LYS A 97 -29.59 -6.86 -18.35
C LYS A 97 -30.41 -7.91 -17.60
N PRO A 98 -30.77 -9.03 -18.23
CA PRO A 98 -31.49 -10.12 -17.56
C PRO A 98 -30.77 -10.57 -16.28
N GLY A 99 -31.49 -10.65 -15.16
CA GLY A 99 -30.96 -11.08 -13.85
C GLY A 99 -30.16 -10.02 -13.08
N GLU A 100 -29.77 -8.91 -13.71
CA GLU A 100 -28.96 -7.87 -13.06
C GLU A 100 -29.78 -7.04 -12.07
N LEU A 101 -31.01 -6.73 -12.41
CA LEU A 101 -31.93 -5.98 -11.56
C LEU A 101 -32.15 -6.70 -10.22
N ALA A 102 -32.41 -8.02 -10.23
CA ALA A 102 -32.65 -8.77 -9.01
C ALA A 102 -31.40 -8.78 -8.08
N GLN A 103 -30.20 -8.84 -8.65
CA GLN A 103 -28.95 -8.77 -7.89
C GLN A 103 -28.81 -7.42 -7.19
N VAL A 104 -29.10 -6.31 -7.86
CA VAL A 104 -28.96 -4.98 -7.30
C VAL A 104 -30.11 -4.66 -6.33
N GLN A 105 -31.32 -5.16 -6.56
CA GLN A 105 -32.44 -5.03 -5.64
C GLN A 105 -32.17 -5.67 -4.26
N ALA A 106 -31.31 -6.68 -4.21
CA ALA A 106 -30.88 -7.29 -2.96
C ALA A 106 -29.82 -6.47 -2.19
N MET A 107 -29.31 -5.39 -2.78
CA MET A 107 -28.31 -4.53 -2.14
C MET A 107 -29.01 -3.46 -1.27
N PRO A 108 -28.44 -3.11 -0.10
CA PRO A 108 -29.01 -2.05 0.75
C PRO A 108 -29.08 -0.67 0.06
N GLU A 109 -28.17 -0.42 -0.89
CA GLU A 109 -28.14 0.82 -1.68
C GLU A 109 -29.36 0.98 -2.61
N TYR A 110 -30.04 -0.11 -2.95
CA TYR A 110 -31.25 -0.01 -3.77
C TYR A 110 -32.37 0.70 -3.03
N GLN A 111 -32.53 0.44 -1.72
CA GLN A 111 -33.51 1.16 -0.89
C GLN A 111 -33.14 2.65 -0.74
N ALA A 112 -31.86 2.95 -0.59
CA ALA A 112 -31.38 4.33 -0.57
C ALA A 112 -31.65 5.05 -1.91
N ALA A 113 -31.47 4.35 -3.03
CA ALA A 113 -31.76 4.88 -4.37
C ALA A 113 -33.26 5.11 -4.60
N LEU A 114 -34.14 4.24 -4.12
CA LEU A 114 -35.59 4.43 -4.16
C LEU A 114 -36.00 5.70 -3.39
N MET A 115 -35.50 5.85 -2.15
CA MET A 115 -35.78 7.04 -1.34
C MET A 115 -35.24 8.31 -1.98
N LEU A 116 -34.05 8.24 -2.60
CA LEU A 116 -33.47 9.37 -3.30
C LEU A 116 -34.29 9.76 -4.52
N ALA A 117 -34.74 8.81 -5.32
CA ALA A 117 -35.57 9.03 -6.49
C ALA A 117 -36.94 9.70 -6.10
N ASP A 118 -37.61 9.20 -5.03
CA ASP A 118 -38.84 9.77 -4.52
C ASP A 118 -38.66 11.22 -4.06
N ARG A 119 -37.59 11.52 -3.33
CA ARG A 119 -37.29 12.90 -2.86
C ARG A 119 -36.91 13.85 -3.99
N LEU A 120 -36.19 13.36 -5.00
CA LEU A 120 -35.90 14.15 -6.19
C LEU A 120 -37.21 14.51 -6.90
N CYS A 121 -38.13 13.56 -7.04
CA CYS A 121 -39.44 13.81 -7.62
C CYS A 121 -40.22 14.84 -6.80
N GLN A 122 -40.26 14.74 -5.46
CA GLN A 122 -40.89 15.78 -4.58
C GLN A 122 -40.25 17.16 -4.72
N ALA A 123 -38.95 17.22 -5.04
CA ALA A 123 -38.25 18.46 -5.34
C ALA A 123 -38.45 18.96 -6.78
N GLY A 124 -39.30 18.32 -7.58
CA GLY A 124 -39.54 18.65 -8.99
C GLY A 124 -38.46 18.22 -9.95
N ILE A 125 -37.66 17.23 -9.56
CA ILE A 125 -36.58 16.64 -10.37
C ILE A 125 -37.00 15.21 -10.71
N GLU A 126 -37.78 15.06 -11.77
CA GLU A 126 -38.34 13.74 -12.14
C GLU A 126 -37.35 12.96 -12.99
N ILE A 127 -36.79 11.88 -12.38
CA ILE A 127 -36.13 10.79 -13.11
C ILE A 127 -37.20 9.74 -13.38
N ALA A 128 -37.25 9.18 -14.59
CA ALA A 128 -38.25 8.19 -14.95
C ALA A 128 -38.35 7.05 -13.90
N PRO A 129 -39.58 6.66 -13.48
CA PRO A 129 -39.78 5.71 -12.36
C PRO A 129 -39.50 4.24 -12.75
N GLU A 130 -38.68 4.02 -13.77
CA GLU A 130 -38.32 2.71 -14.25
C GLU A 130 -37.36 2.00 -13.28
N PRO A 131 -37.56 0.72 -12.94
CA PRO A 131 -36.70 0.00 -12.03
C PRO A 131 -35.21 -0.01 -12.43
N ALA A 132 -34.90 0.07 -13.72
CA ALA A 132 -33.54 0.16 -14.23
C ALA A 132 -32.88 1.50 -13.92
N GLU A 133 -33.62 2.61 -13.86
CA GLU A 133 -33.09 3.90 -13.45
C GLU A 133 -32.65 3.88 -11.98
N THR A 134 -33.53 3.39 -11.10
CA THR A 134 -33.21 3.19 -9.67
C THR A 134 -32.02 2.24 -9.48
N MET A 135 -31.95 1.17 -10.28
CA MET A 135 -30.83 0.21 -10.25
C MET A 135 -29.50 0.93 -10.50
N TYR A 136 -29.41 1.77 -11.52
CA TYR A 136 -28.15 2.46 -11.83
C TYR A 136 -27.81 3.55 -10.82
N ILE A 137 -28.78 4.22 -10.21
CA ILE A 137 -28.56 5.12 -9.07
C ILE A 137 -27.95 4.31 -7.91
N ALA A 138 -28.50 3.16 -7.57
CA ALA A 138 -27.99 2.28 -6.52
C ALA A 138 -26.56 1.84 -6.79
N ILE A 139 -26.22 1.48 -8.03
CA ILE A 139 -24.88 1.09 -8.47
C ILE A 139 -23.88 2.25 -8.28
N TYR A 140 -24.27 3.49 -8.61
CA TYR A 140 -23.42 4.67 -8.40
C TYR A 140 -23.19 4.96 -6.91
N ILE A 141 -24.21 4.84 -6.08
CA ILE A 141 -24.10 4.95 -4.62
C ILE A 141 -23.15 3.88 -4.08
N ALA A 142 -23.38 2.62 -4.44
CA ALA A 142 -22.61 1.48 -3.97
C ALA A 142 -21.12 1.51 -4.39
N GLY A 143 -20.84 1.98 -5.61
CA GLY A 143 -19.48 2.08 -6.13
C GLY A 143 -18.67 3.25 -5.56
N ARG A 144 -19.31 4.24 -4.95
CA ARG A 144 -18.64 5.49 -4.52
C ARG A 144 -18.73 5.78 -3.02
N ARG A 145 -19.54 5.03 -2.27
CA ARG A 145 -19.67 5.25 -0.83
C ARG A 145 -18.38 4.90 -0.09
N SER A 146 -18.12 5.62 1.00
CA SER A 146 -17.06 5.29 1.94
C SER A 146 -17.60 4.29 2.97
N LEU A 147 -16.93 3.16 3.14
CA LEU A 147 -17.24 2.18 4.17
C LEU A 147 -16.42 2.52 5.42
N GLY A 148 -17.10 2.89 6.52
CA GLY A 148 -16.48 3.19 7.81
C GLY A 148 -16.12 1.92 8.60
N GLU A 149 -15.37 2.10 9.70
CA GLU A 149 -15.17 1.04 10.70
C GLU A 149 -16.54 0.58 11.25
N GLY A 150 -16.74 -0.73 11.30
CA GLY A 150 -18.00 -1.34 11.76
C GLY A 150 -19.04 -1.58 10.67
N TYR A 151 -18.73 -1.34 9.40
CA TYR A 151 -19.58 -1.78 8.32
C TYR A 151 -19.55 -3.32 8.20
N HIS A 152 -20.65 -3.94 8.59
CA HIS A 152 -20.88 -5.36 8.30
C HIS A 152 -21.80 -5.43 7.07
N PRO A 153 -21.29 -5.85 5.92
CA PRO A 153 -22.12 -5.98 4.74
C PRO A 153 -23.16 -7.06 4.99
N GLN A 154 -24.44 -6.66 5.00
CA GLN A 154 -25.55 -7.58 4.73
C GLN A 154 -25.58 -7.91 3.23
N SER A 155 -24.40 -8.10 2.64
CA SER A 155 -24.27 -8.41 1.24
C SER A 155 -24.52 -9.89 1.02
N SER A 156 -25.03 -10.22 -0.18
CA SER A 156 -25.17 -11.61 -0.62
C SER A 156 -23.89 -12.41 -0.34
N PRO A 157 -24.00 -13.69 0.11
CA PRO A 157 -22.84 -14.55 0.34
C PRO A 157 -21.85 -14.58 -0.83
N VAL A 158 -22.34 -14.49 -2.07
CA VAL A 158 -21.51 -14.45 -3.29
C VAL A 158 -20.63 -13.20 -3.38
N VAL A 159 -21.14 -12.02 -2.95
CA VAL A 159 -20.33 -10.79 -2.93
C VAL A 159 -19.25 -10.90 -1.86
N GLN A 160 -19.57 -11.44 -0.69
CA GLN A 160 -18.60 -11.68 0.38
C GLN A 160 -17.51 -12.66 -0.04
N GLU A 161 -17.87 -13.74 -0.72
CA GLU A 161 -16.91 -14.73 -1.22
C GLU A 161 -15.94 -14.11 -2.23
N ASN A 162 -16.43 -13.34 -3.19
CA ASN A 162 -15.57 -12.65 -4.16
C ASN A 162 -14.63 -11.63 -3.50
N VAL A 163 -15.10 -10.85 -2.53
CA VAL A 163 -14.28 -9.89 -1.81
C VAL A 163 -13.19 -10.58 -1.01
N ASN A 164 -13.53 -11.66 -0.29
CA ASN A 164 -12.57 -12.47 0.44
C ASN A 164 -11.51 -13.09 -0.49
N ARG A 165 -11.93 -13.60 -1.64
CA ARG A 165 -11.05 -14.17 -2.64
C ARG A 165 -10.09 -13.12 -3.19
N LEU A 166 -10.56 -11.93 -3.56
CA LEU A 166 -9.71 -10.83 -4.05
C LEU A 166 -8.74 -10.33 -2.97
N THR A 167 -9.20 -10.21 -1.72
CA THR A 167 -8.33 -9.86 -0.59
C THR A 167 -7.19 -10.89 -0.46
N THR A 168 -7.52 -12.17 -0.54
CA THR A 168 -6.53 -13.26 -0.47
C THR A 168 -5.55 -13.19 -1.64
N ILE A 169 -6.03 -13.03 -2.88
CA ILE A 169 -5.19 -12.91 -4.08
C ILE A 169 -4.17 -11.78 -3.92
N LEU A 170 -4.58 -10.61 -3.41
CA LEU A 170 -3.69 -9.48 -3.19
C LEU A 170 -2.62 -9.80 -2.14
N LEU A 171 -3.05 -10.28 -0.96
CA LEU A 171 -2.13 -10.59 0.13
C LEU A 171 -1.16 -11.71 -0.23
N ASP A 172 -1.63 -12.73 -0.97
CA ASP A 172 -0.80 -13.83 -1.47
C ASP A 172 0.21 -13.35 -2.51
N CYS A 173 -0.23 -12.45 -3.40
CA CYS A 173 0.66 -11.82 -4.37
C CYS A 173 1.77 -11.04 -3.67
N VAL A 174 1.42 -10.20 -2.69
CA VAL A 174 2.39 -9.41 -1.92
C VAL A 174 3.35 -10.33 -1.16
N GLN A 175 2.85 -11.36 -0.50
CA GLN A 175 3.70 -12.31 0.21
C GLN A 175 4.64 -13.06 -0.72
N ARG A 176 4.13 -13.60 -1.82
CA ARG A 176 4.93 -14.38 -2.78
C ARG A 176 5.98 -13.52 -3.49
N VAL A 177 5.64 -12.27 -3.83
CA VAL A 177 6.48 -11.40 -4.65
C VAL A 177 7.50 -10.62 -3.81
N TYR A 178 7.09 -10.17 -2.64
CA TYR A 178 7.88 -9.25 -1.81
C TYR A 178 8.27 -9.85 -0.47
N ASN A 179 7.81 -11.07 -0.19
CA ASN A 179 7.99 -11.79 1.07
C ASN A 179 7.52 -10.99 2.31
N LEU A 180 6.48 -10.17 2.13
CA LEU A 180 5.86 -9.37 3.18
C LEU A 180 4.53 -10.00 3.59
N ASN A 181 4.44 -10.50 4.82
CA ASN A 181 3.21 -11.11 5.33
C ASN A 181 2.31 -10.06 6.00
N PHE A 182 1.22 -9.69 5.34
CA PHE A 182 0.17 -8.84 5.91
C PHE A 182 -1.11 -9.62 6.23
N ARG A 183 -1.12 -10.95 6.09
CA ARG A 183 -2.33 -11.77 6.29
C ARG A 183 -2.89 -11.69 7.70
N ASP A 184 -2.02 -11.57 8.70
CA ASP A 184 -2.39 -11.53 10.10
C ASP A 184 -2.68 -10.11 10.61
N ASN A 185 -2.46 -9.09 9.77
CA ASN A 185 -2.77 -7.70 10.11
C ASN A 185 -4.26 -7.42 9.86
N LEU A 186 -5.04 -7.44 10.94
CA LEU A 186 -6.49 -7.24 10.89
C LEU A 186 -6.88 -5.88 10.29
N ASN A 187 -6.15 -4.81 10.61
CA ASN A 187 -6.44 -3.46 10.10
C ASN A 187 -6.25 -3.37 8.59
N VAL A 188 -5.18 -3.99 8.06
CA VAL A 188 -4.92 -4.08 6.63
C VAL A 188 -6.03 -4.89 5.94
N ARG A 189 -6.42 -6.02 6.52
CA ARG A 189 -7.51 -6.85 5.96
C ARG A 189 -8.84 -6.11 5.92
N ILE A 190 -9.20 -5.38 6.98
CA ILE A 190 -10.41 -4.57 7.03
C ILE A 190 -10.36 -3.46 5.98
N SER A 191 -9.24 -2.75 5.87
CA SER A 191 -9.07 -1.67 4.89
C SER A 191 -9.17 -2.18 3.46
N LEU A 192 -8.50 -3.30 3.15
CA LEU A 192 -8.61 -3.97 1.84
C LEU A 192 -10.03 -4.44 1.57
N TYR A 193 -10.68 -5.10 2.53
CA TYR A 193 -12.04 -5.58 2.39
C TYR A 193 -12.99 -4.43 2.03
N ASN A 194 -12.97 -3.36 2.81
CA ASN A 194 -13.82 -2.18 2.61
C ASN A 194 -13.58 -1.55 1.23
N HIS A 195 -12.34 -1.45 0.80
CA HIS A 195 -12.02 -0.90 -0.52
C HIS A 195 -12.44 -1.84 -1.66
N ILE A 196 -12.19 -3.14 -1.54
CA ILE A 196 -12.51 -4.14 -2.56
C ILE A 196 -14.03 -4.27 -2.78
N VAL A 197 -14.86 -4.09 -1.75
CA VAL A 197 -16.33 -4.11 -1.90
C VAL A 197 -16.78 -3.08 -2.94
N THR A 198 -16.35 -1.84 -2.80
CA THR A 198 -16.73 -0.75 -3.72
C THR A 198 -15.99 -0.85 -5.06
N PHE A 199 -14.72 -1.24 -5.03
CA PHE A 199 -13.90 -1.50 -6.21
C PHE A 199 -14.52 -2.58 -7.11
N ASN A 200 -15.00 -3.69 -6.55
CA ASN A 200 -15.65 -4.77 -7.30
C ASN A 200 -16.88 -4.27 -8.09
N ILE A 201 -17.66 -3.38 -7.50
CA ILE A 201 -18.80 -2.73 -8.19
C ILE A 201 -18.30 -1.84 -9.32
N ARG A 202 -17.29 -1.00 -9.06
CA ARG A 202 -16.71 -0.14 -10.09
C ARG A 202 -16.16 -0.93 -11.26
N MET A 203 -15.42 -2.01 -10.98
CA MET A 203 -14.89 -2.89 -12.03
C MET A 203 -16.01 -3.58 -12.82
N LYS A 204 -17.04 -4.09 -12.15
CA LYS A 204 -18.18 -4.77 -12.82
C LYS A 204 -18.90 -3.83 -13.77
N TYR A 205 -19.18 -2.60 -13.33
CA TYR A 205 -19.99 -1.64 -14.09
C TYR A 205 -19.16 -0.60 -14.86
N GLY A 206 -17.82 -0.69 -14.79
CA GLY A 206 -16.92 0.22 -15.47
C GLY A 206 -16.99 1.66 -14.98
N ILE A 207 -17.36 1.88 -13.73
CA ILE A 207 -17.39 3.21 -13.11
C ILE A 207 -15.94 3.65 -12.85
N GLN A 208 -15.56 4.79 -13.40
CA GLN A 208 -14.24 5.35 -13.15
C GLN A 208 -14.23 6.15 -11.85
N MET A 209 -13.13 6.08 -11.15
CA MET A 209 -12.86 6.86 -9.96
C MET A 209 -11.52 7.57 -10.14
N GLU A 210 -11.52 8.88 -10.08
CA GLU A 210 -10.29 9.67 -10.14
C GLU A 210 -9.57 9.63 -8.80
N ASN A 211 -8.25 9.65 -8.85
CA ASN A 211 -7.41 9.77 -7.67
C ASN A 211 -6.60 11.08 -7.77
N PRO A 212 -7.03 12.16 -7.09
CA PRO A 212 -6.41 13.47 -7.24
C PRO A 212 -4.97 13.53 -6.73
N ILE A 213 -4.57 12.56 -5.89
CA ILE A 213 -3.22 12.49 -5.31
C ILE A 213 -2.38 11.37 -5.93
N LEU A 214 -2.77 10.84 -7.11
CA LEU A 214 -2.08 9.71 -7.74
C LEU A 214 -0.60 9.98 -7.98
N GLU A 215 -0.26 11.14 -8.50
CA GLU A 215 1.14 11.50 -8.79
C GLU A 215 1.96 11.69 -7.49
N GLU A 216 1.34 12.21 -6.44
CA GLU A 216 1.98 12.31 -5.13
C GLU A 216 2.22 10.91 -4.52
N ILE A 217 1.28 9.97 -4.69
CA ILE A 217 1.44 8.58 -4.25
C ILE A 217 2.63 7.92 -4.97
N LYS A 218 2.73 8.09 -6.29
CA LYS A 218 3.83 7.54 -7.08
C LYS A 218 5.20 8.10 -6.65
N GLN A 219 5.24 9.39 -6.31
CA GLN A 219 6.48 10.06 -5.89
C GLN A 219 6.88 9.71 -4.46
N ASN A 220 5.94 9.73 -3.52
CA ASN A 220 6.24 9.56 -2.10
C ASN A 220 6.24 8.10 -1.66
N TYR A 221 5.46 7.22 -2.32
CA TYR A 221 5.29 5.81 -1.97
C TYR A 221 5.53 4.86 -3.16
N PRO A 222 6.66 4.99 -3.88
CA PRO A 222 6.91 4.22 -5.09
C PRO A 222 6.93 2.71 -4.86
N PHE A 223 7.37 2.26 -3.69
CA PHE A 223 7.40 0.84 -3.32
C PHE A 223 5.99 0.28 -3.12
N ALA A 224 5.15 0.96 -2.33
CA ALA A 224 3.76 0.57 -2.15
C ALA A 224 2.98 0.59 -3.47
N PHE A 225 3.27 1.58 -4.34
CA PHE A 225 2.67 1.67 -5.65
C PHE A 225 3.07 0.49 -6.56
N ALA A 226 4.36 0.10 -6.56
CA ALA A 226 4.84 -1.07 -7.29
C ALA A 226 4.20 -2.38 -6.80
N MET A 227 4.04 -2.54 -5.47
CA MET A 227 3.31 -3.68 -4.89
C MET A 227 1.85 -3.72 -5.36
N ALA A 228 1.16 -2.58 -5.30
CA ALA A 228 -0.21 -2.46 -5.76
C ALA A 228 -0.33 -2.79 -7.24
N GLN A 229 0.53 -2.23 -8.08
CA GLN A 229 0.55 -2.47 -9.53
C GLN A 229 0.71 -3.96 -9.84
N ARG A 230 1.59 -4.65 -9.11
CA ARG A 230 1.78 -6.09 -9.28
C ARG A 230 0.54 -6.89 -8.88
N ALA A 231 -0.11 -6.52 -7.77
CA ALA A 231 -1.34 -7.17 -7.35
C ALA A 231 -2.51 -6.90 -8.31
N MET A 232 -2.58 -5.69 -8.88
CA MET A 232 -3.61 -5.34 -9.88
C MET A 232 -3.49 -6.18 -11.15
N ALA A 233 -2.30 -6.60 -11.56
CA ALA A 233 -2.14 -7.53 -12.67
C ALA A 233 -2.84 -8.89 -12.45
N GLU A 234 -2.94 -9.37 -11.20
CA GLU A 234 -3.75 -10.54 -10.87
C GLU A 234 -5.26 -10.24 -10.91
N TYR A 235 -5.67 -9.04 -10.50
CA TYR A 235 -7.06 -8.60 -10.60
C TYR A 235 -7.51 -8.43 -12.05
N GLU A 236 -6.64 -7.95 -12.94
CA GLU A 236 -6.93 -7.87 -14.39
C GLU A 236 -7.27 -9.23 -14.99
N LYS A 237 -6.56 -10.29 -14.57
CA LYS A 237 -6.89 -11.68 -14.97
C LYS A 237 -8.27 -12.09 -14.47
N PHE A 238 -8.63 -11.72 -13.23
CA PHE A 238 -9.93 -12.04 -12.64
C PHE A 238 -11.09 -11.32 -13.35
N TYR A 239 -10.93 -10.03 -13.68
CA TYR A 239 -11.97 -9.23 -14.32
C TYR A 239 -11.94 -9.28 -15.85
N SER A 240 -10.91 -9.85 -16.45
CA SER A 240 -10.65 -9.84 -17.91
C SER A 240 -10.69 -8.42 -18.52
N ARG A 241 -10.22 -7.44 -17.75
CA ARG A 241 -10.10 -6.02 -18.12
C ARG A 241 -9.00 -5.33 -17.35
N PRO A 242 -8.41 -4.25 -17.91
CA PRO A 242 -7.40 -3.48 -17.18
C PRO A 242 -7.98 -2.80 -15.95
N VAL A 243 -7.17 -2.74 -14.89
CA VAL A 243 -7.48 -1.95 -13.68
C VAL A 243 -6.98 -0.53 -13.91
N PRO A 244 -7.82 0.50 -13.70
CA PRO A 244 -7.39 1.89 -13.80
C PRO A 244 -6.25 2.21 -12.82
N GLU A 245 -5.29 3.01 -13.25
CA GLU A 245 -4.14 3.39 -12.43
C GLU A 245 -4.55 4.18 -11.17
N SER A 246 -5.63 4.96 -11.26
CA SER A 246 -6.25 5.63 -10.12
C SER A 246 -6.65 4.66 -9.01
N GLU A 247 -7.17 3.49 -9.35
CA GLU A 247 -7.49 2.43 -8.38
C GLU A 247 -6.23 1.84 -7.77
N THR A 248 -5.20 1.60 -8.59
CA THR A 248 -3.89 1.14 -8.11
C THR A 248 -3.32 2.07 -7.03
N GLY A 249 -3.49 3.39 -7.19
CA GLY A 249 -3.09 4.37 -6.19
C GLY A 249 -3.78 4.19 -4.83
N TYR A 250 -5.08 3.90 -4.81
CA TYR A 250 -5.80 3.64 -3.55
C TYR A 250 -5.32 2.37 -2.86
N PHE A 251 -5.05 1.30 -3.61
CA PHE A 251 -4.45 0.09 -3.06
C PHE A 251 -3.04 0.34 -2.54
N ALA A 252 -2.26 1.20 -3.20
CA ALA A 252 -0.93 1.59 -2.75
C ALA A 252 -0.95 2.27 -1.38
N ILE A 253 -1.92 3.16 -1.11
CA ILE A 253 -2.08 3.79 0.21
C ILE A 253 -2.36 2.74 1.30
N ILE A 254 -3.21 1.75 1.03
CA ILE A 254 -3.49 0.68 2.00
C ILE A 254 -2.24 -0.16 2.27
N LEU A 255 -1.47 -0.46 1.23
CA LEU A 255 -0.21 -1.20 1.36
C LEU A 255 0.88 -0.37 2.06
N GLU A 256 0.93 0.95 1.86
CA GLU A 256 1.82 1.83 2.64
C GLU A 256 1.46 1.84 4.12
N MET A 257 0.16 1.95 4.46
CA MET A 257 -0.28 1.79 5.86
C MET A 257 0.15 0.44 6.44
N ALA A 258 0.13 -0.63 5.64
CA ALA A 258 0.61 -1.94 6.04
C ALA A 258 2.12 -1.94 6.32
N LEU A 259 2.92 -1.29 5.47
CA LEU A 259 4.36 -1.11 5.65
C LEU A 259 4.67 -0.29 6.90
N GLU A 260 3.97 0.83 7.10
CA GLU A 260 4.12 1.65 8.30
C GLU A 260 3.74 0.88 9.57
N SER A 261 2.71 0.02 9.52
CA SER A 261 2.35 -0.83 10.65
C SER A 261 3.42 -1.87 11.00
N LEU A 262 4.17 -2.37 10.01
CA LEU A 262 5.35 -3.20 10.26
C LEU A 262 6.47 -2.40 10.95
N LYS A 263 6.70 -1.15 10.53
CA LYS A 263 7.66 -0.25 11.20
C LYS A 263 7.23 0.08 12.63
N ALA A 264 5.93 0.17 12.87
CA ALA A 264 5.34 0.53 14.17
C ALA A 264 5.20 -0.65 15.16
N GLN A 265 5.52 -1.88 14.79
CA GLN A 265 5.66 -2.99 15.74
C GLN A 265 6.95 -2.80 16.56
N ILE A 266 6.87 -1.85 17.52
CA ILE A 266 7.96 -1.52 18.42
C ILE A 266 8.15 -2.69 19.37
N GLU A 267 9.21 -3.44 19.18
CA GLU A 267 9.63 -4.47 20.11
C GLU A 267 10.13 -3.79 21.39
N LYS A 268 9.36 -3.93 22.48
CA LYS A 268 9.74 -3.37 23.76
C LYS A 268 10.97 -4.07 24.33
N LYS A 269 11.82 -3.30 25.01
CA LYS A 269 13.13 -3.72 25.51
C LYS A 269 13.24 -3.59 27.02
N ASN A 270 14.00 -4.49 27.62
CA ASN A 270 14.41 -4.42 29.01
C ASN A 270 15.69 -3.58 29.12
N ILE A 271 15.61 -2.47 29.79
CA ILE A 271 16.67 -1.47 29.84
C ILE A 271 17.23 -1.34 31.26
N LEU A 272 18.54 -1.31 31.38
CA LEU A 272 19.24 -1.02 32.62
C LEU A 272 19.92 0.36 32.51
N LEU A 273 19.61 1.25 33.42
CA LEU A 273 20.33 2.53 33.61
C LEU A 273 21.38 2.37 34.69
N VAL A 274 22.63 2.71 34.39
CA VAL A 274 23.72 2.71 35.38
C VAL A 274 24.16 4.14 35.66
N CYS A 275 24.05 4.56 36.93
CA CYS A 275 24.30 5.94 37.34
C CYS A 275 25.24 5.99 38.52
N MET A 276 26.18 6.98 38.53
CA MET A 276 27.01 7.30 39.71
C MET A 276 26.39 8.33 40.67
N THR A 277 25.34 9.01 40.23
CA THR A 277 24.72 10.10 40.96
C THR A 277 23.73 9.59 42.00
N GLY A 278 23.46 10.38 43.05
CA GLY A 278 22.57 9.99 44.15
C GLY A 278 21.12 9.66 43.72
N LYS A 279 20.36 9.02 44.60
CA LYS A 279 19.00 8.50 44.35
C LYS A 279 18.04 9.49 43.62
N ALA A 280 18.15 10.79 43.91
CA ALA A 280 17.28 11.80 43.30
C ALA A 280 17.57 11.98 41.78
N SER A 281 18.84 12.10 41.42
CA SER A 281 19.26 12.29 40.03
C SER A 281 19.02 11.04 39.19
N SER A 282 19.26 9.85 39.75
CA SER A 282 18.97 8.58 39.07
C SER A 282 17.46 8.40 38.80
N ARG A 283 16.61 8.79 39.77
CA ARG A 283 15.14 8.79 39.58
C ARG A 283 14.70 9.78 38.50
N LEU A 284 15.29 10.99 38.49
CA LEU A 284 14.98 11.99 37.48
C LEU A 284 15.40 11.51 36.08
N LEU A 285 16.58 10.91 35.95
CA LEU A 285 17.03 10.31 34.68
C LEU A 285 16.07 9.21 34.22
N ALA A 286 15.70 8.28 35.10
CA ALA A 286 14.76 7.21 34.80
C ALA A 286 13.37 7.76 34.38
N PHE A 287 12.89 8.80 35.07
CA PHE A 287 11.64 9.46 34.71
C PHE A 287 11.69 10.09 33.34
N ARG A 288 12.75 10.85 33.02
CA ARG A 288 12.96 11.45 31.68
C ARG A 288 13.09 10.38 30.62
N PHE A 289 13.87 9.33 30.88
CA PHE A 289 14.08 8.23 29.96
C PHE A 289 12.76 7.50 29.65
N ARG A 290 11.92 7.28 30.67
CA ARG A 290 10.60 6.67 30.49
C ARG A 290 9.62 7.59 29.77
N ASN A 291 9.63 8.89 30.02
CA ASN A 291 8.78 9.84 29.31
C ASN A 291 9.16 9.96 27.83
N GLU A 292 10.45 9.92 27.50
CA GLU A 292 10.93 10.08 26.14
C GLU A 292 10.83 8.78 25.32
N PHE A 293 11.10 7.63 25.96
CA PHE A 293 11.23 6.34 25.27
C PHE A 293 10.26 5.26 25.75
N GLY A 294 9.24 5.61 26.50
CA GLY A 294 8.34 4.65 27.15
C GLY A 294 7.68 3.65 26.19
N VAL A 295 7.46 4.04 24.93
CA VAL A 295 6.92 3.16 23.88
C VAL A 295 7.85 1.98 23.55
N TYR A 296 9.17 2.14 23.76
CA TYR A 296 10.20 1.12 23.49
C TYR A 296 10.53 0.27 24.72
N ILE A 297 9.98 0.60 25.90
CA ILE A 297 10.40 0.02 27.19
C ILE A 297 9.36 -0.99 27.66
N ASP A 298 9.81 -2.22 27.91
CA ASP A 298 9.07 -3.20 28.71
C ASP A 298 9.41 -3.02 30.19
N ARG A 299 10.68 -3.13 30.52
CA ARG A 299 11.21 -2.96 31.88
C ARG A 299 12.34 -1.95 31.91
N LEU A 300 12.34 -1.06 32.91
CA LEU A 300 13.40 -0.09 33.15
C LEU A 300 13.89 -0.22 34.60
N ASP A 301 15.08 -0.74 34.74
CA ASP A 301 15.76 -0.83 36.03
C ASP A 301 16.88 0.21 36.12
N VAL A 302 17.22 0.56 37.37
CA VAL A 302 18.29 1.52 37.70
C VAL A 302 19.18 0.92 38.74
N CYS A 303 20.48 0.93 38.49
CA CYS A 303 21.47 0.51 39.49
C CYS A 303 22.65 1.48 39.57
N SER A 304 23.43 1.37 40.65
CA SER A 304 24.72 2.04 40.78
C SER A 304 25.82 1.25 40.06
N MET A 305 26.96 1.91 39.83
CA MET A 305 28.14 1.24 39.24
C MET A 305 28.60 0.01 40.03
N TYR A 306 28.49 0.07 41.40
CA TYR A 306 28.86 -1.06 42.27
C TYR A 306 27.88 -2.23 42.20
N GLU A 307 26.59 -1.94 41.98
CA GLU A 307 25.56 -2.95 41.82
C GLU A 307 25.63 -3.60 40.42
N PHE A 308 26.09 -2.87 39.41
CA PHE A 308 26.21 -3.33 38.06
C PHE A 308 27.13 -4.56 37.90
N GLU A 309 28.24 -4.62 38.68
CA GLU A 309 29.17 -5.76 38.64
C GLU A 309 28.52 -7.09 39.08
N ARG A 310 27.41 -7.02 39.81
CA ARG A 310 26.66 -8.17 40.33
C ARG A 310 25.27 -8.29 39.71
N TYR A 311 24.96 -7.44 38.76
CA TYR A 311 23.62 -7.40 38.12
C TYR A 311 23.46 -8.54 37.13
N ASP A 312 22.31 -9.24 37.20
CA ASP A 312 21.98 -10.29 36.22
C ASP A 312 21.55 -9.66 34.89
N LEU A 313 22.44 -9.70 33.91
CA LEU A 313 22.23 -9.16 32.56
C LEU A 313 21.46 -10.10 31.62
N SER A 314 21.08 -11.30 32.07
CA SER A 314 20.44 -12.32 31.19
C SER A 314 19.11 -11.87 30.59
N ARG A 315 18.43 -10.90 31.23
CA ARG A 315 17.16 -10.34 30.79
C ARG A 315 17.24 -8.87 30.39
N VAL A 316 18.44 -8.34 30.20
CA VAL A 316 18.68 -6.95 29.81
C VAL A 316 19.06 -6.90 28.35
N ASP A 317 18.33 -6.09 27.57
CA ASP A 317 18.60 -5.89 26.13
C ASP A 317 19.62 -4.77 25.92
N TYR A 318 19.58 -3.71 26.73
CA TYR A 318 20.46 -2.55 26.64
C TYR A 318 20.85 -2.00 27.98
N VAL A 319 22.12 -1.57 28.08
CA VAL A 319 22.63 -0.80 29.22
C VAL A 319 22.91 0.62 28.75
N PHE A 320 22.29 1.60 29.40
CA PHE A 320 22.63 3.01 29.24
C PHE A 320 23.31 3.51 30.53
N THR A 321 24.47 4.13 30.39
CA THR A 321 25.30 4.51 31.52
C THR A 321 25.71 5.97 31.45
N THR A 322 25.74 6.65 32.62
CA THR A 322 26.24 8.01 32.73
C THR A 322 27.76 8.04 32.98
N VAL A 323 28.41 6.88 33.11
CA VAL A 323 29.84 6.75 33.42
C VAL A 323 30.47 5.68 32.53
N PRO A 324 31.76 5.79 32.17
CA PRO A 324 32.43 4.76 31.41
C PRO A 324 32.44 3.44 32.20
N LEU A 325 31.97 2.36 31.62
CA LEU A 325 32.06 1.00 32.14
C LEU A 325 33.16 0.25 31.40
N GLN A 326 34.12 -0.34 32.12
CA GLN A 326 35.23 -1.11 31.56
C GLN A 326 34.99 -2.62 31.58
N THR A 327 33.73 -3.04 31.42
CA THR A 327 33.34 -4.45 31.51
C THR A 327 32.96 -4.96 30.14
N ALA A 328 33.60 -6.05 29.70
CA ALA A 328 33.19 -6.74 28.48
C ALA A 328 31.90 -7.55 28.75
N THR A 329 30.79 -7.13 28.17
CA THR A 329 29.50 -7.81 28.28
C THR A 329 28.95 -8.14 26.88
N ALA A 330 28.11 -9.16 26.82
CA ALA A 330 27.37 -9.47 25.59
C ALA A 330 26.25 -8.44 25.30
N VAL A 331 25.80 -7.73 26.35
CA VAL A 331 24.76 -6.69 26.25
C VAL A 331 25.37 -5.37 25.79
N PRO A 332 24.81 -4.70 24.79
CA PRO A 332 25.30 -3.41 24.32
C PRO A 332 25.23 -2.34 25.41
N ILE A 333 26.34 -1.59 25.59
CA ILE A 333 26.47 -0.51 26.57
C ILE A 333 26.60 0.82 25.80
N TYR A 334 25.76 1.79 26.15
CA TYR A 334 25.78 3.12 25.56
C TYR A 334 25.94 4.17 26.64
N GLN A 335 26.90 5.09 26.44
CA GLN A 335 27.10 6.19 27.35
C GLN A 335 26.17 7.36 26.98
N ILE A 336 25.52 7.94 28.00
CA ILE A 336 24.60 9.08 27.88
C ILE A 336 24.98 10.16 28.91
N GLY A 337 24.47 11.37 28.72
CA GLY A 337 24.59 12.46 29.71
C GLY A 337 23.81 12.19 31.00
N ASN A 338 24.23 12.83 32.09
CA ASN A 338 23.62 12.64 33.42
C ASN A 338 22.12 12.99 33.50
N PHE A 339 21.64 13.80 32.55
CA PHE A 339 20.24 14.27 32.54
C PHE A 339 19.51 13.99 31.23
N LEU A 340 20.07 13.13 30.37
CA LEU A 340 19.54 12.86 29.03
C LEU A 340 19.40 14.16 28.23
N ASP A 341 20.51 14.62 27.70
CA ASP A 341 20.59 15.88 26.96
C ASP A 341 19.97 15.79 25.56
N ALA A 342 19.71 16.93 24.92
CA ALA A 342 19.09 16.97 23.60
C ALA A 342 19.91 16.23 22.51
N SER A 343 21.21 16.05 22.69
CA SER A 343 22.10 15.25 21.82
C SER A 343 21.99 13.75 22.05
N ASP A 344 21.59 13.32 23.27
CA ASP A 344 21.45 11.90 23.60
C ASP A 344 20.17 11.31 23.03
N VAL A 345 19.08 12.09 23.00
CA VAL A 345 17.73 11.62 22.61
C VAL A 345 17.71 10.98 21.21
N PRO A 346 18.28 11.59 20.15
CA PRO A 346 18.32 10.96 18.83
C PRO A 346 19.12 9.66 18.80
N GLN A 347 20.23 9.61 19.57
CA GLN A 347 21.11 8.43 19.62
C GLN A 347 20.43 7.27 20.34
N VAL A 348 19.84 7.52 21.51
CA VAL A 348 19.10 6.50 22.29
C VAL A 348 17.89 6.01 21.51
N ARG A 349 17.09 6.92 20.95
CA ARG A 349 15.92 6.57 20.13
C ARG A 349 16.30 5.63 19.02
N ARG A 350 17.35 5.95 18.29
CA ARG A 350 17.88 5.16 17.21
C ARG A 350 18.30 3.75 17.65
N GLN A 351 18.98 3.60 18.81
CA GLN A 351 19.37 2.28 19.32
C GLN A 351 18.13 1.45 19.70
N LEU A 352 17.10 2.08 20.24
CA LEU A 352 15.86 1.41 20.63
C LEU A 352 14.99 1.03 19.43
N GLU A 353 14.94 1.87 18.38
CA GLU A 353 14.20 1.63 17.15
C GLU A 353 14.84 0.52 16.30
N LEU A 354 16.14 0.64 16.08
CA LEU A 354 16.87 -0.30 15.21
C LEU A 354 17.16 -1.63 15.91
N GLY A 355 17.23 -1.61 17.23
CA GLY A 355 17.75 -2.74 17.99
C GLY A 355 19.23 -3.00 17.65
N SER A 356 19.77 -4.10 18.09
CA SER A 356 21.10 -4.55 17.61
C SER A 356 20.97 -4.95 16.15
N VAL A 357 21.48 -4.13 15.23
CA VAL A 357 21.60 -4.49 13.79
C VAL A 357 22.71 -5.52 13.54
N ASN A 358 23.34 -6.04 14.60
CA ASN A 358 24.41 -7.02 14.46
C ASN A 358 23.97 -8.30 13.77
N PHE A 359 22.69 -8.72 13.95
CA PHE A 359 22.14 -9.89 13.27
C PHE A 359 22.12 -9.73 11.73
N LEU A 360 22.11 -8.49 11.20
CA LEU A 360 22.18 -8.27 9.75
C LEU A 360 23.49 -8.78 9.13
N LYS A 361 24.55 -8.99 9.93
CA LYS A 361 25.80 -9.60 9.47
C LYS A 361 25.61 -11.06 9.09
N ASP A 362 24.60 -11.73 9.65
CA ASP A 362 24.27 -13.11 9.31
C ASP A 362 23.58 -13.19 7.93
N TYR A 363 22.92 -12.12 7.51
CA TYR A 363 22.28 -11.97 6.19
C TYR A 363 23.23 -11.31 5.17
N TYR A 364 23.76 -10.13 5.51
CA TYR A 364 24.67 -9.38 4.66
C TYR A 364 26.13 -9.70 5.01
N ARG A 365 26.68 -10.67 4.31
CA ARG A 365 28.06 -11.10 4.51
C ARG A 365 29.01 -10.31 3.61
N PRO A 366 30.25 -9.98 4.07
CA PRO A 366 31.21 -9.21 3.27
C PRO A 366 31.66 -9.95 2.02
N ASP A 367 31.70 -11.29 2.04
CA ASP A 367 32.06 -12.15 0.91
C ASP A 367 30.97 -12.31 -0.14
N LEU A 368 29.74 -11.83 0.16
CA LEU A 368 28.59 -11.75 -0.75
C LEU A 368 28.25 -10.31 -1.15
N PHE A 369 29.16 -9.37 -0.96
CA PHE A 369 29.03 -7.99 -1.38
C PHE A 369 29.96 -7.69 -2.57
N PHE A 370 29.36 -7.45 -3.75
CA PHE A 370 30.07 -7.25 -5.01
C PHE A 370 29.94 -5.82 -5.51
N PRO A 371 30.99 -5.00 -5.34
CA PRO A 371 30.97 -3.58 -5.69
C PRO A 371 30.94 -3.31 -7.21
N HIS A 372 31.24 -4.30 -8.03
CA HIS A 372 31.33 -4.22 -9.48
C HIS A 372 30.67 -5.44 -10.11
N VAL A 373 29.42 -5.26 -10.57
CA VAL A 373 28.67 -6.27 -11.30
C VAL A 373 28.41 -5.75 -12.72
N GLN A 374 28.59 -6.61 -13.72
CA GLN A 374 28.40 -6.27 -15.13
C GLN A 374 27.16 -6.98 -15.68
N GLY A 375 26.54 -6.38 -16.67
CA GLY A 375 25.38 -6.90 -17.38
C GLY A 375 24.67 -5.77 -18.10
N ASN A 376 24.09 -6.06 -19.25
CA ASN A 376 23.34 -5.09 -20.04
C ASN A 376 21.83 -5.34 -19.98
N THR A 377 21.44 -6.55 -19.57
CA THR A 377 20.04 -6.94 -19.37
C THR A 377 19.83 -7.46 -17.94
N ARG A 378 18.58 -7.43 -17.51
CA ARG A 378 18.15 -7.99 -16.23
C ARG A 378 18.58 -9.45 -16.07
N GLU A 379 18.36 -10.25 -17.08
CA GLU A 379 18.69 -11.68 -17.10
C GLU A 379 20.20 -11.95 -16.99
N GLU A 380 21.03 -11.17 -17.68
CA GLU A 380 22.49 -11.23 -17.57
C GLU A 380 22.95 -10.91 -16.16
N VAL A 381 22.39 -9.84 -15.55
CA VAL A 381 22.73 -9.44 -14.18
C VAL A 381 22.34 -10.52 -13.18
N ILE A 382 21.13 -11.09 -13.27
CA ILE A 382 20.68 -12.16 -12.39
C ILE A 382 21.60 -13.40 -12.50
N ARG A 383 21.94 -13.82 -13.74
CA ARG A 383 22.85 -14.95 -13.95
C ARG A 383 24.23 -14.68 -13.36
N GLN A 384 24.76 -13.48 -13.54
CA GLN A 384 26.04 -13.09 -12.95
C GLN A 384 25.99 -13.08 -11.42
N MET A 385 24.92 -12.54 -10.82
CA MET A 385 24.73 -12.54 -9.37
C MET A 385 24.64 -13.98 -8.82
N CYS A 386 23.90 -14.86 -9.47
CA CYS A 386 23.84 -16.28 -9.11
C CYS A 386 25.22 -16.97 -9.21
N GLN A 387 26.00 -16.68 -10.26
CA GLN A 387 27.37 -17.21 -10.41
C GLN A 387 28.30 -16.70 -9.29
N LEU A 388 28.25 -15.42 -8.95
CA LEU A 388 29.04 -14.83 -7.90
C LEU A 388 28.66 -15.42 -6.53
N MET A 389 27.37 -15.54 -6.26
CA MET A 389 26.84 -16.14 -5.04
C MET A 389 27.24 -17.63 -4.94
N GLY A 390 27.18 -18.38 -6.05
CA GLY A 390 27.53 -19.78 -6.14
C GLY A 390 29.04 -20.09 -5.90
N LYS A 391 29.91 -19.09 -6.03
CA LYS A 391 31.35 -19.24 -5.67
C LYS A 391 31.56 -19.22 -4.17
N VAL A 392 30.67 -18.64 -3.41
CA VAL A 392 30.78 -18.45 -1.96
C VAL A 392 29.86 -19.42 -1.21
N TYR A 393 28.68 -19.67 -1.77
CA TYR A 393 27.64 -20.51 -1.17
C TYR A 393 27.18 -21.57 -2.19
N PRO A 394 27.11 -22.86 -1.81
CA PRO A 394 26.67 -23.92 -2.73
C PRO A 394 25.15 -23.74 -3.01
N LEU A 395 24.85 -23.19 -4.18
CA LEU A 395 23.48 -23.01 -4.60
C LEU A 395 22.86 -24.33 -5.06
N PRO A 396 21.62 -24.63 -4.72
CA PRO A 396 20.88 -25.77 -5.25
C PRO A 396 20.76 -25.74 -6.78
N GLU A 397 20.65 -26.92 -7.38
CA GLU A 397 20.35 -27.04 -8.81
C GLU A 397 19.02 -26.34 -9.14
N GLY A 398 18.98 -25.59 -10.24
CA GLY A 398 17.79 -24.84 -10.64
C GLY A 398 17.56 -23.51 -9.91
N PHE A 399 18.40 -23.12 -8.93
CA PHE A 399 18.22 -21.86 -8.19
C PHE A 399 18.13 -20.64 -9.11
N CYS A 400 19.08 -20.50 -10.03
CA CYS A 400 19.11 -19.36 -10.97
C CYS A 400 17.88 -19.33 -11.89
N ASP A 401 17.44 -20.49 -12.34
CA ASP A 401 16.26 -20.60 -13.21
C ASP A 401 14.98 -20.23 -12.42
N SER A 402 14.87 -20.65 -11.16
CA SER A 402 13.76 -20.24 -10.28
C SER A 402 13.74 -18.73 -10.04
N VAL A 403 14.89 -18.05 -9.91
CA VAL A 403 14.96 -16.58 -9.81
C VAL A 403 14.51 -15.93 -11.11
N LEU A 404 14.92 -16.45 -12.27
CA LEU A 404 14.53 -15.94 -13.57
C LEU A 404 13.04 -16.16 -13.87
N GLU A 405 12.49 -17.31 -13.52
CA GLU A 405 11.05 -17.60 -13.61
C GLU A 405 10.25 -16.63 -12.73
N ARG A 406 10.71 -16.43 -11.49
CA ARG A 406 10.10 -15.48 -10.57
C ARG A 406 10.11 -14.06 -11.16
N GLU A 407 11.22 -13.65 -11.73
CA GLU A 407 11.39 -12.32 -12.34
C GLU A 407 10.54 -12.14 -13.60
N ALA A 408 10.32 -13.22 -14.37
CA ALA A 408 9.44 -13.22 -15.55
C ALA A 408 7.96 -13.05 -15.17
N MET A 409 7.54 -13.52 -13.98
CA MET A 409 6.18 -13.32 -13.46
C MET A 409 5.89 -11.86 -13.10
N GLY A 410 6.91 -11.04 -12.90
CA GLY A 410 6.83 -9.62 -12.59
C GLY A 410 8.15 -9.10 -12.04
N GLY A 411 8.62 -7.97 -12.57
CA GLY A 411 9.88 -7.37 -12.16
C GLY A 411 9.94 -7.08 -10.66
N THR A 412 11.12 -7.23 -10.08
CA THR A 412 11.40 -6.93 -8.68
C THR A 412 12.08 -5.58 -8.49
N ASP A 413 11.96 -4.68 -9.45
CA ASP A 413 12.45 -3.31 -9.39
C ASP A 413 11.48 -2.40 -8.64
N PHE A 414 11.98 -1.71 -7.61
CA PHE A 414 11.17 -0.93 -6.66
C PHE A 414 11.28 0.59 -6.85
N GLY A 415 11.87 1.06 -7.94
CA GLY A 415 12.30 2.45 -8.03
C GLY A 415 13.63 2.68 -7.30
N HIS A 416 14.03 3.94 -7.13
CA HIS A 416 15.27 4.34 -6.44
C HIS A 416 16.53 3.58 -6.87
N LEU A 417 16.58 3.06 -8.10
CA LEU A 417 17.69 2.27 -8.66
C LEU A 417 17.88 0.90 -8.01
N VAL A 418 16.88 0.31 -7.36
CA VAL A 418 17.00 -0.96 -6.63
C VAL A 418 16.12 -2.05 -7.25
N ALA A 419 16.66 -3.29 -7.26
CA ALA A 419 15.88 -4.52 -7.47
C ALA A 419 16.22 -5.56 -6.40
N ILE A 420 15.21 -6.39 -6.05
CA ILE A 420 15.37 -7.50 -5.08
C ILE A 420 14.93 -8.82 -5.71
N PRO A 421 15.69 -9.37 -6.65
CA PRO A 421 15.40 -10.67 -7.21
C PRO A 421 15.49 -11.77 -6.13
N HIS A 422 14.61 -12.77 -6.24
CA HIS A 422 14.55 -13.92 -5.32
C HIS A 422 13.94 -15.12 -6.05
N PRO A 423 14.18 -16.37 -5.63
CA PRO A 423 13.60 -17.54 -6.25
C PRO A 423 12.08 -17.63 -6.03
N ALA A 424 11.39 -18.30 -6.94
CA ALA A 424 9.95 -18.53 -6.84
C ALA A 424 9.58 -19.43 -5.66
N ASP A 425 10.44 -20.42 -5.38
CA ASP A 425 10.30 -21.41 -4.33
C ASP A 425 11.44 -21.30 -3.31
N ASN A 426 11.21 -21.80 -2.10
CA ASN A 426 12.25 -21.89 -1.09
C ASN A 426 13.18 -23.07 -1.39
N LEU A 427 14.32 -22.79 -2.01
CA LEU A 427 15.28 -23.78 -2.44
C LEU A 427 16.52 -23.87 -1.54
N VAL A 428 16.69 -23.01 -0.55
CA VAL A 428 17.89 -22.90 0.27
C VAL A 428 17.66 -23.45 1.68
N ASN A 429 18.73 -23.86 2.36
CA ASN A 429 18.68 -24.41 3.71
C ASN A 429 19.13 -23.40 4.80
N GLU A 430 19.58 -22.23 4.38
CA GLU A 430 19.94 -21.10 5.25
C GLU A 430 19.66 -19.76 4.55
N ASN A 431 19.64 -18.69 5.33
CA ASN A 431 19.40 -17.36 4.80
C ASN A 431 20.66 -16.82 4.13
N VAL A 432 20.59 -16.51 2.84
CA VAL A 432 21.73 -16.02 2.07
C VAL A 432 21.30 -14.80 1.24
N VAL A 433 22.04 -13.71 1.38
CA VAL A 433 21.77 -12.47 0.67
C VAL A 433 23.02 -11.98 -0.05
N CYS A 434 22.90 -11.77 -1.36
CA CYS A 434 23.99 -11.30 -2.19
C CYS A 434 23.69 -9.88 -2.66
N VAL A 435 24.59 -8.93 -2.40
CA VAL A 435 24.46 -7.52 -2.79
C VAL A 435 25.40 -7.24 -3.96
N GLY A 436 24.85 -6.72 -5.05
CA GLY A 436 25.60 -6.32 -6.24
C GLY A 436 25.37 -4.87 -6.62
N ILE A 437 26.43 -4.14 -6.93
CA ILE A 437 26.35 -2.77 -7.45
C ILE A 437 26.80 -2.80 -8.91
N LEU A 438 25.87 -2.44 -9.81
CA LEU A 438 26.13 -2.41 -11.24
C LEU A 438 27.04 -1.24 -11.61
N ASP A 439 27.93 -1.46 -12.58
CA ASP A 439 28.79 -0.39 -13.09
C ASP A 439 28.01 0.68 -13.83
N LYS A 440 26.92 0.30 -14.48
CA LYS A 440 25.96 1.19 -15.15
C LYS A 440 24.54 0.79 -14.81
N PRO A 441 23.60 1.74 -14.72
CA PRO A 441 22.17 1.40 -14.53
C PRO A 441 21.64 0.59 -15.71
N VAL A 442 20.91 -0.48 -15.42
CA VAL A 442 20.25 -1.36 -16.39
C VAL A 442 18.74 -1.19 -16.30
N LEU A 443 18.04 -1.16 -17.43
CA LEU A 443 16.57 -1.20 -17.44
C LEU A 443 16.12 -2.58 -16.99
N TRP A 444 15.39 -2.64 -15.85
CA TRP A 444 15.00 -3.91 -15.26
C TRP A 444 13.66 -4.42 -15.80
N SER A 445 12.57 -3.76 -15.45
CA SER A 445 11.27 -3.96 -16.09
C SER A 445 10.68 -2.60 -16.48
N VAL A 446 10.42 -1.73 -15.54
CA VAL A 446 9.92 -0.37 -15.74
C VAL A 446 10.99 0.65 -15.33
N ASN A 447 11.77 0.35 -14.28
CA ASN A 447 12.73 1.25 -13.69
C ASN A 447 14.17 0.87 -14.07
N LYS A 448 15.08 1.87 -14.01
CA LYS A 448 16.52 1.62 -14.05
C LYS A 448 17.00 1.13 -12.68
N VAL A 449 17.87 0.12 -12.68
CA VAL A 449 18.43 -0.51 -11.47
C VAL A 449 19.94 -0.42 -11.51
N GLN A 450 20.54 -0.12 -10.37
CA GLN A 450 22.00 -0.11 -10.20
C GLN A 450 22.43 -0.81 -8.90
N LEU A 451 21.53 -1.00 -7.93
CA LEU A 451 21.73 -1.81 -6.73
C LEU A 451 20.82 -3.05 -6.81
N VAL A 452 21.41 -4.22 -6.75
CA VAL A 452 20.70 -5.51 -6.78
C VAL A 452 20.93 -6.24 -5.48
N ILE A 453 19.86 -6.64 -4.81
CA ILE A 453 19.91 -7.45 -3.58
C ILE A 453 19.23 -8.78 -3.91
N LEU A 454 20.02 -9.80 -4.25
CA LEU A 454 19.54 -11.16 -4.51
C LEU A 454 19.32 -11.87 -3.18
N VAL A 455 18.06 -12.16 -2.86
CA VAL A 455 17.63 -12.69 -1.56
C VAL A 455 17.22 -14.14 -1.68
N ALA A 456 17.80 -15.02 -0.86
CA ALA A 456 17.41 -16.41 -0.70
C ALA A 456 17.19 -16.67 0.80
N ILE A 457 15.94 -16.88 1.23
CA ILE A 457 15.55 -17.02 2.62
C ILE A 457 15.00 -18.42 2.87
N TYR A 458 15.55 -19.10 3.88
CA TYR A 458 15.09 -20.41 4.32
C TYR A 458 13.81 -20.34 5.15
N ASP A 459 13.83 -19.54 6.21
CA ASP A 459 12.69 -19.37 7.12
C ASP A 459 12.16 -17.94 7.06
N SER A 460 11.12 -17.73 6.27
CA SER A 460 10.46 -16.42 6.12
C SER A 460 9.56 -16.05 7.30
N ALA A 461 9.21 -17.01 8.17
CA ALA A 461 8.30 -16.80 9.29
C ALA A 461 9.01 -16.34 10.57
N SER A 462 10.35 -16.50 10.66
CA SER A 462 11.08 -16.10 11.86
C SER A 462 11.02 -14.58 12.10
N ALA A 463 10.94 -14.19 13.37
CA ALA A 463 10.93 -12.78 13.77
C ALA A 463 12.19 -12.03 13.28
N GLN A 464 13.34 -12.74 13.24
CA GLN A 464 14.61 -12.19 12.77
C GLN A 464 14.56 -11.90 11.25
N THR A 465 13.99 -12.79 10.46
CA THR A 465 13.80 -12.59 9.02
C THR A 465 12.82 -11.46 8.73
N GLN A 466 11.73 -11.35 9.49
CA GLN A 466 10.79 -10.23 9.35
C GLN A 466 11.49 -8.89 9.63
N LYS A 467 12.32 -8.83 10.68
CA LYS A 467 13.11 -7.64 11.00
C LYS A 467 14.16 -7.33 9.92
N PHE A 468 14.81 -8.35 9.32
CA PHE A 468 15.68 -8.18 8.16
C PHE A 468 14.94 -7.49 7.00
N TYR A 469 13.75 -7.96 6.65
CA TYR A 469 12.96 -7.34 5.58
C TYR A 469 12.54 -5.90 5.91
N GLN A 470 12.13 -5.62 7.15
CA GLN A 470 11.78 -4.25 7.57
C GLN A 470 12.96 -3.30 7.40
N LEU A 471 14.14 -3.66 7.91
CA LEU A 471 15.33 -2.83 7.82
C LEU A 471 15.83 -2.68 6.38
N THR A 472 15.80 -3.76 5.59
CA THR A 472 16.14 -3.72 4.18
C THR A 472 15.19 -2.80 3.41
N THR A 473 13.89 -2.92 3.63
CA THR A 473 12.88 -2.07 3.00
C THR A 473 13.10 -0.61 3.37
N ALA A 474 13.33 -0.30 4.64
CA ALA A 474 13.63 1.07 5.08
C ALA A 474 14.88 1.67 4.42
N LEU A 475 15.91 0.84 4.16
CA LEU A 475 17.12 1.26 3.48
C LEU A 475 16.87 1.56 1.99
N ILE A 476 16.19 0.67 1.28
CA ILE A 476 16.01 0.76 -0.18
C ILE A 476 14.97 1.77 -0.61
N THR A 477 14.05 2.15 0.28
CA THR A 477 13.06 3.21 0.02
C THR A 477 13.62 4.62 0.26
N ASP A 478 14.80 4.73 0.83
CA ASP A 478 15.53 6.00 1.01
C ASP A 478 16.49 6.24 -0.18
N GLU A 479 16.07 7.08 -1.11
CA GLU A 479 16.85 7.38 -2.32
C GLU A 479 18.24 7.95 -2.02
N VAL A 480 18.38 8.73 -0.95
CA VAL A 480 19.65 9.34 -0.56
C VAL A 480 20.61 8.24 -0.08
N ARG A 481 20.14 7.32 0.74
CA ARG A 481 20.95 6.18 1.22
C ARG A 481 21.34 5.27 0.06
N VAL A 482 20.43 4.95 -0.84
CA VAL A 482 20.73 4.13 -2.03
C VAL A 482 21.80 4.78 -2.90
N LYS A 483 21.70 6.06 -3.20
CA LYS A 483 22.73 6.80 -3.95
C LYS A 483 24.09 6.78 -3.24
N ARG A 484 24.10 6.85 -1.91
CA ARG A 484 25.34 6.74 -1.11
C ARG A 484 25.96 5.34 -1.19
N ILE A 485 25.14 4.27 -1.20
CA ILE A 485 25.63 2.89 -1.41
C ILE A 485 26.28 2.77 -2.79
N ILE A 486 25.58 3.21 -3.83
CA ILE A 486 26.02 3.12 -5.22
C ILE A 486 27.33 3.93 -5.44
N SER A 487 27.46 5.09 -4.81
CA SER A 487 28.67 5.95 -4.96
C SER A 487 29.88 5.43 -4.18
N ARG A 488 29.68 4.89 -2.98
CA ARG A 488 30.79 4.48 -2.09
C ARG A 488 31.26 3.06 -2.36
N ARG A 489 30.37 2.15 -2.77
CA ARG A 489 30.67 0.77 -3.15
C ARG A 489 31.47 -0.01 -2.11
N GLN A 490 31.24 0.23 -0.83
CA GLN A 490 31.98 -0.39 0.28
C GLN A 490 31.03 -1.08 1.25
N TYR A 491 31.32 -2.34 1.58
CA TYR A 491 30.54 -3.14 2.53
C TYR A 491 30.36 -2.48 3.89
N LEU A 492 31.46 -1.97 4.49
CA LEU A 492 31.38 -1.31 5.79
C LEU A 492 30.49 -0.05 5.76
N HIS A 493 30.52 0.69 4.65
CA HIS A 493 29.64 1.85 4.47
C HIS A 493 28.19 1.40 4.30
N PHE A 494 27.92 0.36 3.51
CA PHE A 494 26.59 -0.25 3.35
C PHE A 494 26.01 -0.66 4.71
N MET A 495 26.75 -1.40 5.52
CA MET A 495 26.32 -1.83 6.86
C MET A 495 26.10 -0.65 7.82
N LYS A 496 26.90 0.42 7.69
CA LYS A 496 26.74 1.63 8.52
C LYS A 496 25.42 2.35 8.24
N LEU A 497 24.91 2.30 7.02
CA LEU A 497 23.65 2.94 6.65
C LEU A 497 22.41 2.33 7.30
N PHE A 498 22.47 1.08 7.74
CA PHE A 498 21.45 0.48 8.61
C PHE A 498 21.47 1.08 10.01
N GLN A 499 22.57 1.67 10.40
CA GLN A 499 22.74 2.36 11.67
C GLN A 499 22.47 3.86 11.58
N GLU A 500 22.29 4.44 10.42
CA GLU A 500 21.91 5.83 10.14
C GLU A 500 20.41 6.02 9.98
#